data_52bbb984abfdfe0fc621dd0b04bf98e7
#
_entry.id   52bbb984abfdfe0fc621dd0b04bf98e7
#
_cell.length_a   1.000
_cell.length_b   1.000
_cell.length_c   1.000
_cell.angle_alpha   90.00
_cell.angle_beta   90.00
_cell.angle_gamma   90.00
#
_symmetry.space_group_name_H-M   'P 1'
#
loop_
_entity.id
_entity.type
_entity.pdbx_description
1 polymer ?
#
loop_
_entity_poly.entity_id
_entity_poly.type
_entity_poly.pdbx_seq_one_letter_code
_entity_poly.pdbx_strand_id
1 'polypeptide(L)'
;MLRRFAATGPSPTLEDLEAAAATSGRAAAEVVADLAAYDFLALDDHGRIRAAYPFSALPTAHQVRLASGIEVWAMCAIDALGIPDMLGTDAVITPAAPVTSDTITVTFTGGHTTWQPPTAVVYIRQRSCTGPAADVACGALNFFTSRRTARIWARQHPDYTGKTVDHTQAEALGRAVFGSLLTTAKPAEE
;
A
#
# COMPACT_ATOMS: atom_id res chain seq x y z
N MET A 1 -5.91 9.07 10.56
CA MET A 1 -6.35 8.35 9.35
C MET A 1 -5.69 6.98 9.24
N LEU A 2 -4.39 6.84 8.91
CA LEU A 2 -3.75 5.54 8.64
C LEU A 2 -3.82 4.57 9.83
N ARG A 3 -3.59 5.05 11.07
CA ARG A 3 -3.76 4.23 12.28
C ARG A 3 -5.19 3.72 12.48
N ARG A 4 -6.20 4.45 11.98
CA ARG A 4 -7.60 4.01 12.04
C ARG A 4 -7.84 2.86 11.06
N PHE A 5 -7.37 2.96 9.81
CA PHE A 5 -7.39 1.82 8.88
C PHE A 5 -6.78 0.56 9.51
N ALA A 6 -5.57 0.69 10.08
CA ALA A 6 -4.87 -0.44 10.71
C ALA A 6 -5.61 -1.00 11.94
N ALA A 7 -6.39 -0.18 12.62
CA ALA A 7 -7.12 -0.58 13.82
C ALA A 7 -8.48 -1.21 13.55
N THR A 8 -9.12 -0.88 12.42
CA THR A 8 -10.51 -1.28 12.16
C THR A 8 -10.72 -2.04 10.84
N GLY A 9 -9.80 -1.93 9.88
CA GLY A 9 -9.94 -2.45 8.51
C GLY A 9 -10.66 -1.48 7.56
N PRO A 10 -11.90 -1.07 7.82
CA PRO A 10 -12.62 -0.13 6.98
C PRO A 10 -12.03 1.28 6.95
N SER A 11 -12.36 2.03 5.87
CA SER A 11 -12.03 3.44 5.73
C SER A 11 -12.64 4.29 6.85
N PRO A 12 -11.87 5.21 7.48
CA PRO A 12 -12.44 6.15 8.41
C PRO A 12 -13.40 7.12 7.73
N THR A 13 -14.45 7.52 8.46
CA THR A 13 -15.36 8.59 8.09
C THR A 13 -14.77 9.95 8.46
N LEU A 14 -15.38 11.04 7.98
CA LEU A 14 -15.00 12.39 8.43
C LEU A 14 -15.18 12.55 9.95
N GLU A 15 -16.27 12.01 10.51
CA GLU A 15 -16.53 12.02 11.96
C GLU A 15 -15.41 11.34 12.76
N ASP A 16 -14.89 10.20 12.27
CA ASP A 16 -13.73 9.50 12.88
C ASP A 16 -12.46 10.37 12.89
N LEU A 17 -12.37 11.36 12.02
CA LEU A 17 -11.20 12.20 11.84
C LEU A 17 -11.30 13.57 12.53
N GLU A 18 -12.49 13.99 12.97
CA GLU A 18 -12.72 15.33 13.56
C GLU A 18 -11.81 15.62 14.75
N ALA A 19 -11.69 14.68 15.69
CA ALA A 19 -10.83 14.88 16.86
C ALA A 19 -9.34 15.05 16.48
N ALA A 20 -8.87 14.34 15.45
CA ALA A 20 -7.50 14.46 14.98
C ALA A 20 -7.28 15.75 14.18
N ALA A 21 -8.23 16.17 13.36
CA ALA A 21 -8.17 17.43 12.60
C ALA A 21 -8.21 18.64 13.52
N ALA A 22 -9.03 18.61 14.58
CA ALA A 22 -9.14 19.66 15.57
C ALA A 22 -7.82 20.00 16.27
N THR A 23 -6.87 19.05 16.37
CA THR A 23 -5.52 19.32 16.91
C THR A 23 -4.73 20.32 16.06
N SER A 24 -5.08 20.48 14.79
CA SER A 24 -4.50 21.47 13.87
C SER A 24 -5.36 22.73 13.74
N GLY A 25 -6.47 22.83 14.49
CA GLY A 25 -7.43 23.95 14.42
C GLY A 25 -8.26 23.94 13.14
N ARG A 26 -8.39 22.81 12.44
CA ARG A 26 -9.06 22.69 11.15
C ARG A 26 -10.20 21.66 11.20
N ALA A 27 -11.20 21.80 10.31
CA ALA A 27 -12.23 20.79 10.11
C ALA A 27 -11.66 19.56 9.36
N ALA A 28 -12.15 18.35 9.66
CA ALA A 28 -11.70 17.12 8.99
C ALA A 28 -11.89 17.19 7.47
N ALA A 29 -13.00 17.78 7.01
CA ALA A 29 -13.28 17.91 5.58
C ALA A 29 -12.22 18.75 4.83
N GLU A 30 -11.73 19.85 5.45
CA GLU A 30 -10.68 20.69 4.86
C GLU A 30 -9.35 19.93 4.78
N VAL A 31 -8.97 19.23 5.86
CA VAL A 31 -7.74 18.44 5.89
C VAL A 31 -7.79 17.32 4.84
N VAL A 32 -8.92 16.64 4.72
CA VAL A 32 -9.11 15.57 3.72
C VAL A 32 -9.05 16.14 2.30
N ALA A 33 -9.66 17.28 2.03
CA ALA A 33 -9.61 17.93 0.71
C ALA A 33 -8.17 18.31 0.32
N ASP A 34 -7.38 18.86 1.23
CA ASP A 34 -5.98 19.19 0.98
C ASP A 34 -5.14 17.93 0.71
N LEU A 35 -5.30 16.89 1.53
CA LEU A 35 -4.60 15.62 1.31
C LEU A 35 -4.95 14.99 -0.05
N ALA A 36 -6.19 15.14 -0.50
CA ALA A 36 -6.61 14.68 -1.83
C ALA A 36 -5.96 15.53 -2.94
N ALA A 37 -5.90 16.85 -2.77
CA ALA A 37 -5.28 17.76 -3.73
C ALA A 37 -3.78 17.49 -3.93
N TYR A 38 -3.10 17.00 -2.88
CA TYR A 38 -1.69 16.62 -2.92
C TYR A 38 -1.44 15.13 -3.24
N ASP A 39 -2.46 14.38 -3.66
CA ASP A 39 -2.37 12.94 -3.99
C ASP A 39 -1.88 12.05 -2.81
N PHE A 40 -2.16 12.44 -1.56
CA PHE A 40 -1.93 11.58 -0.39
C PHE A 40 -3.08 10.62 -0.11
N LEU A 41 -4.26 10.93 -0.66
CA LEU A 41 -5.45 10.07 -0.63
C LEU A 41 -6.29 10.29 -1.88
N ALA A 42 -7.21 9.37 -2.12
CA ALA A 42 -8.20 9.47 -3.20
C ALA A 42 -9.61 9.42 -2.61
N LEU A 43 -10.51 10.25 -3.16
CA LEU A 43 -11.93 10.28 -2.82
C LEU A 43 -12.76 9.59 -3.90
N ASP A 44 -13.92 9.07 -3.52
CA ASP A 44 -14.96 8.64 -4.46
C ASP A 44 -15.84 9.83 -4.88
N ASP A 45 -16.80 9.59 -5.79
CA ASP A 45 -17.73 10.61 -6.30
C ASP A 45 -18.66 11.20 -5.22
N HIS A 46 -18.71 10.60 -4.04
CA HIS A 46 -19.46 11.08 -2.88
C HIS A 46 -18.59 11.76 -1.83
N GLY A 47 -17.30 12.01 -2.14
CA GLY A 47 -16.34 12.64 -1.23
C GLY A 47 -15.87 11.73 -0.09
N ARG A 48 -16.12 10.41 -0.16
CA ARG A 48 -15.65 9.45 0.84
C ARG A 48 -14.23 8.98 0.50
N ILE A 49 -13.43 8.69 1.49
CA ILE A 49 -12.06 8.21 1.32
C ILE A 49 -12.08 6.83 0.66
N ARG A 50 -11.66 6.76 -0.60
CA ARG A 50 -11.50 5.54 -1.41
C ARG A 50 -10.15 4.88 -1.17
N ALA A 51 -9.13 5.68 -0.94
CA ALA A 51 -7.79 5.25 -0.59
C ALA A 51 -7.10 6.29 0.28
N ALA A 52 -6.28 5.85 1.22
CA ALA A 52 -5.32 6.70 1.93
C ALA A 52 -4.00 5.91 1.98
N TYR A 53 -3.07 6.25 1.09
CA TYR A 53 -1.89 5.42 0.86
C TYR A 53 -1.14 5.12 2.15
N PRO A 54 -0.82 3.83 2.39
CA PRO A 54 -0.87 2.65 1.49
C PRO A 54 -2.21 1.90 1.44
N PHE A 55 -3.25 2.31 2.17
CA PHE A 55 -4.51 1.56 2.32
C PHE A 55 -5.52 1.85 1.22
N SER A 56 -6.28 0.81 0.84
CA SER A 56 -7.49 0.88 0.04
C SER A 56 -8.73 0.67 0.92
N ALA A 57 -9.78 1.44 0.68
CA ALA A 57 -11.09 1.24 1.30
C ALA A 57 -11.88 0.06 0.67
N LEU A 58 -11.45 -0.39 -0.51
CA LEU A 58 -12.08 -1.47 -1.26
C LEU A 58 -11.11 -2.66 -1.40
N PRO A 59 -11.63 -3.88 -1.55
CA PRO A 59 -10.82 -5.04 -1.88
C PRO A 59 -9.96 -4.81 -3.11
N THR A 60 -8.69 -5.19 -3.02
CA THR A 60 -7.70 -5.17 -4.11
C THR A 60 -7.08 -6.55 -4.27
N ALA A 61 -6.10 -6.67 -5.16
CA ALA A 61 -5.29 -7.89 -5.26
C ALA A 61 -4.29 -8.07 -4.09
N HIS A 62 -4.24 -7.15 -3.11
CA HIS A 62 -3.18 -7.08 -2.11
C HIS A 62 -3.74 -7.05 -0.68
N GLN A 63 -4.18 -8.22 -0.22
CA GLN A 63 -4.66 -8.38 1.16
C GLN A 63 -3.48 -8.44 2.13
N VAL A 64 -3.58 -7.72 3.25
CA VAL A 64 -2.60 -7.70 4.33
C VAL A 64 -3.31 -8.00 5.64
N ARG A 65 -2.94 -9.10 6.30
CA ARG A 65 -3.40 -9.44 7.65
C ARG A 65 -2.34 -9.05 8.66
N LEU A 66 -2.68 -8.12 9.54
CA LEU A 66 -1.82 -7.62 10.61
C LEU A 66 -1.73 -8.62 11.76
N ALA A 67 -0.71 -8.51 12.62
CA ALA A 67 -0.54 -9.34 13.83
C ALA A 67 -1.74 -9.24 14.79
N SER A 68 -2.47 -8.12 14.77
CA SER A 68 -3.73 -7.94 15.52
C SER A 68 -4.89 -8.81 15.00
N GLY A 69 -4.73 -9.48 13.85
CA GLY A 69 -5.79 -10.23 13.17
C GLY A 69 -6.65 -9.38 12.24
N ILE A 70 -6.46 -8.06 12.21
CA ILE A 70 -7.19 -7.16 11.31
C ILE A 70 -6.68 -7.34 9.89
N GLU A 71 -7.60 -7.44 8.95
CA GLU A 71 -7.32 -7.49 7.53
C GLU A 71 -7.55 -6.12 6.89
N VAL A 72 -6.58 -5.68 6.10
CA VAL A 72 -6.63 -4.44 5.33
C VAL A 72 -6.27 -4.73 3.87
N TRP A 73 -6.65 -3.83 2.97
CA TRP A 73 -6.29 -3.87 1.57
C TRP A 73 -5.25 -2.81 1.27
N ALA A 74 -4.19 -3.18 0.58
CA ALA A 74 -3.20 -2.25 0.08
C ALA A 74 -3.52 -1.86 -1.38
N MET A 75 -3.14 -0.65 -1.79
CA MET A 75 -3.39 -0.17 -3.15
C MET A 75 -2.55 -0.92 -4.20
N CYS A 76 -1.34 -1.33 -3.85
CA CYS A 76 -0.42 -2.04 -4.74
C CYS A 76 0.57 -2.93 -3.96
N ALA A 77 1.42 -3.65 -4.70
CA ALA A 77 2.42 -4.52 -4.10
C ALA A 77 3.43 -3.78 -3.21
N ILE A 78 3.87 -2.59 -3.60
CA ILE A 78 4.82 -1.78 -2.81
C ILE A 78 4.15 -1.22 -1.57
N ASP A 79 2.89 -0.81 -1.68
CA ASP A 79 2.08 -0.37 -0.54
C ASP A 79 1.92 -1.49 0.48
N ALA A 80 1.59 -2.71 0.00
CA ALA A 80 1.46 -3.88 0.86
C ALA A 80 2.75 -4.18 1.65
N LEU A 81 3.90 -4.09 0.97
CA LEU A 81 5.22 -4.30 1.59
C LEU A 81 5.60 -3.20 2.58
N GLY A 82 5.09 -1.99 2.39
CA GLY A 82 5.38 -0.85 3.27
C GLY A 82 4.53 -0.81 4.55
N ILE A 83 3.35 -1.44 4.58
CA ILE A 83 2.44 -1.43 5.74
C ILE A 83 3.09 -1.97 7.01
N PRO A 84 3.78 -3.14 7.02
CA PRO A 84 4.41 -3.68 8.22
C PRO A 84 5.45 -2.75 8.83
N ASP A 85 6.34 -2.20 8.00
CA ASP A 85 7.38 -1.26 8.43
C ASP A 85 6.77 0.05 8.96
N MET A 86 5.74 0.59 8.28
CA MET A 86 5.04 1.81 8.70
C MET A 86 4.39 1.67 10.08
N LEU A 87 3.81 0.51 10.35
CA LEU A 87 3.10 0.24 11.60
C LEU A 87 4.00 -0.34 12.70
N GLY A 88 5.21 -0.82 12.35
CA GLY A 88 6.12 -1.52 13.26
C GLY A 88 5.49 -2.83 13.77
N THR A 89 4.83 -3.60 12.90
CA THR A 89 4.10 -4.82 13.29
C THR A 89 4.36 -5.97 12.32
N ASP A 90 4.26 -7.19 12.83
CA ASP A 90 4.24 -8.38 11.99
C ASP A 90 2.98 -8.42 11.13
N ALA A 91 3.08 -9.04 9.96
CA ALA A 91 1.96 -9.15 9.02
C ALA A 91 2.15 -10.31 8.04
N VAL A 92 1.05 -10.73 7.43
CA VAL A 92 1.03 -11.67 6.29
C VAL A 92 0.33 -11.01 5.12
N ILE A 93 1.04 -10.93 4.00
CA ILE A 93 0.49 -10.43 2.72
C ILE A 93 0.14 -11.64 1.86
N THR A 94 -1.09 -11.69 1.37
CA THR A 94 -1.58 -12.76 0.48
C THR A 94 -2.12 -12.11 -0.81
N PRO A 95 -1.25 -11.80 -1.78
CA PRO A 95 -1.68 -11.17 -3.02
C PRO A 95 -2.29 -12.20 -3.98
N ALA A 96 -3.25 -11.74 -4.78
CA ALA A 96 -3.72 -12.48 -5.95
C ALA A 96 -2.71 -12.30 -7.10
N ALA A 97 -2.15 -13.42 -7.60
CA ALA A 97 -1.23 -13.39 -8.73
C ALA A 97 -1.99 -13.17 -10.05
N PRO A 98 -1.62 -12.18 -10.89
CA PRO A 98 -2.39 -11.84 -12.10
C PRO A 98 -2.42 -12.91 -13.20
N VAL A 99 -1.48 -13.84 -13.21
CA VAL A 99 -1.29 -14.81 -14.32
C VAL A 99 -1.56 -16.24 -13.91
N THR A 100 -1.37 -16.56 -12.65
CA THR A 100 -1.52 -17.94 -12.14
C THR A 100 -2.48 -17.94 -10.96
N SER A 101 -3.09 -19.10 -10.69
CA SER A 101 -3.86 -19.32 -9.45
C SER A 101 -2.97 -19.73 -8.27
N ASP A 102 -1.65 -19.74 -8.45
CA ASP A 102 -0.72 -20.08 -7.38
C ASP A 102 -0.76 -19.02 -6.28
N THR A 103 -0.78 -19.47 -5.04
CA THR A 103 -0.74 -18.60 -3.90
C THR A 103 0.67 -18.00 -3.71
N ILE A 104 0.73 -16.70 -3.52
CA ILE A 104 1.93 -16.02 -3.04
C ILE A 104 1.66 -15.65 -1.58
N THR A 105 2.67 -15.79 -0.73
CA THR A 105 2.61 -15.35 0.66
C THR A 105 3.89 -14.63 1.00
N VAL A 106 3.78 -13.45 1.59
CA VAL A 106 4.93 -12.72 2.15
C VAL A 106 4.65 -12.52 3.63
N THR A 107 5.52 -13.09 4.47
CA THR A 107 5.35 -13.05 5.93
C THR A 107 6.43 -12.17 6.55
N PHE A 108 6.02 -11.18 7.32
CA PHE A 108 6.86 -10.35 8.17
C PHE A 108 6.75 -10.86 9.60
N THR A 109 7.88 -11.25 10.21
CA THR A 109 7.94 -11.74 11.59
C THR A 109 9.25 -11.33 12.22
N GLY A 110 9.18 -10.58 13.33
CA GLY A 110 10.34 -10.17 14.11
C GLY A 110 11.38 -9.37 13.29
N GLY A 111 10.95 -8.57 12.33
CA GLY A 111 11.81 -7.80 11.43
C GLY A 111 12.42 -8.59 10.26
N HIS A 112 12.04 -9.86 10.10
CA HIS A 112 12.47 -10.72 8.99
C HIS A 112 11.30 -10.95 8.02
N THR A 113 11.63 -11.05 6.73
CA THR A 113 10.64 -11.29 5.68
C THR A 113 10.92 -12.63 5.01
N THR A 114 9.87 -13.44 4.80
CA THR A 114 9.92 -14.69 4.03
C THR A 114 8.92 -14.65 2.90
N TRP A 115 9.30 -15.19 1.73
CA TRP A 115 8.50 -15.20 0.51
C TRP A 115 8.22 -16.62 0.05
N GLN A 116 6.97 -16.92 -0.26
CA GLN A 116 6.52 -18.17 -0.84
C GLN A 116 5.72 -17.90 -2.12
N PRO A 117 6.14 -18.44 -3.27
CA PRO A 117 7.40 -19.17 -3.49
C PRO A 117 8.63 -18.24 -3.41
N PRO A 118 9.84 -18.78 -3.15
CA PRO A 118 11.07 -17.96 -3.08
C PRO A 118 11.47 -17.36 -4.44
N THR A 119 10.83 -17.76 -5.52
CA THR A 119 10.97 -17.21 -6.87
C THR A 119 10.07 -16.00 -7.14
N ALA A 120 9.18 -15.67 -6.20
CA ALA A 120 8.25 -14.55 -6.36
C ALA A 120 9.01 -13.22 -6.55
N VAL A 121 8.39 -12.31 -7.25
CA VAL A 121 8.95 -11.00 -7.61
C VAL A 121 7.85 -9.96 -7.68
N VAL A 122 8.22 -8.69 -7.69
CA VAL A 122 7.29 -7.58 -7.93
C VAL A 122 7.58 -6.95 -9.29
N TYR A 123 6.53 -6.70 -10.08
CA TYR A 123 6.62 -5.86 -11.26
C TYR A 123 6.29 -4.42 -10.87
N ILE A 124 7.17 -3.49 -11.23
CA ILE A 124 7.00 -2.07 -10.98
C ILE A 124 6.84 -1.36 -12.31
N ARG A 125 5.68 -0.72 -12.50
CA ARG A 125 5.42 0.14 -13.64
C ARG A 125 6.18 1.46 -13.51
N GLN A 126 6.75 1.94 -14.59
CA GLN A 126 7.21 3.31 -14.69
C GLN A 126 5.98 4.22 -14.84
N ARG A 127 5.85 5.22 -13.97
CA ARG A 127 4.73 6.19 -14.06
C ARG A 127 4.89 7.01 -15.34
N SER A 128 3.91 6.93 -16.23
CA SER A 128 3.93 7.63 -17.52
C SER A 128 2.79 8.64 -17.67
N CYS A 129 1.91 8.79 -16.68
CA CYS A 129 0.69 9.59 -16.76
C CYS A 129 0.58 10.58 -15.59
N THR A 130 -0.08 11.69 -15.84
CA THR A 130 -0.57 12.63 -14.81
C THR A 130 -1.91 12.12 -14.28
N GLY A 131 -2.15 12.24 -12.97
CA GLY A 131 -3.40 11.83 -12.30
C GLY A 131 -3.11 11.19 -10.94
N PRO A 132 -4.16 10.93 -10.13
CA PRO A 132 -4.02 10.27 -8.84
C PRO A 132 -3.32 8.92 -8.98
N ALA A 133 -2.38 8.62 -8.07
CA ALA A 133 -1.63 7.37 -8.10
C ALA A 133 -2.55 6.14 -8.04
N ALA A 134 -3.68 6.23 -7.34
CA ALA A 134 -4.71 5.20 -7.28
C ALA A 134 -5.23 4.77 -8.66
N ASP A 135 -5.33 5.69 -9.61
CA ASP A 135 -5.92 5.44 -10.93
C ASP A 135 -4.87 5.07 -11.98
N VAL A 136 -3.67 5.67 -11.89
CA VAL A 136 -2.69 5.57 -12.98
C VAL A 136 -1.49 4.67 -12.69
N ALA A 137 -1.20 4.35 -11.44
CA ALA A 137 0.01 3.60 -11.07
C ALA A 137 -0.29 2.27 -10.37
N CYS A 138 -1.16 2.28 -9.36
CA CYS A 138 -1.31 1.17 -8.41
C CYS A 138 -1.77 -0.15 -9.07
N GLY A 139 -2.64 -0.11 -10.06
CA GLY A 139 -3.16 -1.31 -10.74
C GLY A 139 -2.11 -2.14 -11.50
N ALA A 140 -0.90 -1.61 -11.71
CA ALA A 140 0.16 -2.30 -12.45
C ALA A 140 1.38 -2.69 -11.59
N LEU A 141 1.36 -2.40 -10.28
CA LEU A 141 2.40 -2.82 -9.35
C LEU A 141 1.95 -4.10 -8.64
N ASN A 142 2.32 -5.27 -9.19
CA ASN A 142 1.78 -6.56 -8.78
C ASN A 142 2.86 -7.57 -8.39
N PHE A 143 2.48 -8.51 -7.53
CA PHE A 143 3.29 -9.69 -7.23
C PHE A 143 3.13 -10.74 -8.33
N PHE A 144 4.19 -11.46 -8.62
CA PHE A 144 4.24 -12.59 -9.54
C PHE A 144 5.00 -13.75 -8.92
N THR A 145 4.61 -14.97 -9.21
CA THR A 145 5.27 -16.19 -8.70
C THR A 145 6.70 -16.34 -9.20
N SER A 146 7.06 -15.67 -10.31
CA SER A 146 8.39 -15.70 -10.89
C SER A 146 8.63 -14.55 -11.89
N ARG A 147 9.90 -14.31 -12.23
CA ARG A 147 10.26 -13.40 -13.34
C ARG A 147 9.66 -13.83 -14.69
N ARG A 148 9.40 -15.15 -14.87
CA ARG A 148 8.77 -15.68 -16.09
C ARG A 148 7.31 -15.24 -16.18
N THR A 149 6.54 -15.40 -15.11
CA THR A 149 5.12 -15.00 -15.09
C THR A 149 4.97 -13.49 -15.21
N ALA A 150 5.85 -12.69 -14.57
CA ALA A 150 5.89 -11.24 -14.76
C ALA A 150 6.14 -10.83 -16.23
N ARG A 151 7.06 -11.52 -16.93
CA ARG A 151 7.31 -11.26 -18.35
C ARG A 151 6.14 -11.65 -19.26
N ILE A 152 5.43 -12.73 -18.97
CA ILE A 152 4.23 -13.12 -19.71
C ILE A 152 3.19 -12.03 -19.59
N TRP A 153 2.92 -11.58 -18.37
CA TRP A 153 1.97 -10.51 -18.10
C TRP A 153 2.35 -9.20 -18.80
N ALA A 154 3.63 -8.77 -18.72
CA ALA A 154 4.11 -7.56 -19.36
C ALA A 154 3.95 -7.56 -20.88
N ARG A 155 4.11 -8.73 -21.53
CA ARG A 155 3.86 -8.88 -22.99
C ARG A 155 2.38 -8.75 -23.36
N GLN A 156 1.47 -9.12 -22.46
CA GLN A 156 0.03 -8.98 -22.65
C GLN A 156 -0.46 -7.56 -22.35
N HIS A 157 0.37 -6.74 -21.70
CA HIS A 157 0.06 -5.36 -21.30
C HIS A 157 1.15 -4.39 -21.80
N PRO A 158 1.29 -4.21 -23.15
CA PRO A 158 2.37 -3.42 -23.74
C PRO A 158 2.37 -1.93 -23.33
N ASP A 159 1.21 -1.43 -22.89
CA ASP A 159 1.06 -0.06 -22.38
C ASP A 159 1.68 0.14 -21.00
N TYR A 160 2.09 -0.93 -20.33
CA TYR A 160 2.74 -0.87 -19.04
C TYR A 160 4.24 -1.08 -19.16
N THR A 161 4.98 0.01 -19.41
CA THR A 161 6.44 0.00 -19.29
C THR A 161 6.87 -0.13 -17.84
N GLY A 162 7.82 -1.03 -17.57
CA GLY A 162 8.24 -1.28 -16.19
C GLY A 162 9.36 -2.30 -16.09
N LYS A 163 9.69 -2.68 -14.88
CA LYS A 163 10.71 -3.68 -14.59
C LYS A 163 10.31 -4.59 -13.44
N THR A 164 10.88 -5.79 -13.43
CA THR A 164 10.76 -6.74 -12.33
C THR A 164 11.88 -6.50 -11.33
N VAL A 165 11.53 -6.37 -10.07
CA VAL A 165 12.44 -6.26 -8.92
C VAL A 165 12.36 -7.50 -8.05
N ASP A 166 13.47 -7.83 -7.36
CA ASP A 166 13.53 -8.93 -6.38
C ASP A 166 12.97 -8.51 -5.01
N HIS A 167 12.98 -9.44 -4.07
CA HIS A 167 12.48 -9.26 -2.70
C HIS A 167 13.13 -8.06 -2.01
N THR A 168 14.47 -8.03 -1.97
CA THR A 168 15.24 -6.99 -1.28
C THR A 168 14.94 -5.60 -1.83
N GLN A 169 14.87 -5.49 -3.16
CA GLN A 169 14.54 -4.23 -3.83
C GLN A 169 13.10 -3.78 -3.57
N ALA A 170 12.15 -4.73 -3.60
CA ALA A 170 10.75 -4.44 -3.36
C ALA A 170 10.47 -4.00 -1.92
N GLU A 171 11.05 -4.72 -0.94
CA GLU A 171 10.97 -4.39 0.49
C GLU A 171 11.61 -3.03 0.78
N ALA A 172 12.80 -2.77 0.22
CA ALA A 172 13.48 -1.49 0.39
C ALA A 172 12.64 -0.32 -0.14
N LEU A 173 11.92 -0.50 -1.27
CA LEU A 173 11.03 0.51 -1.82
C LEU A 173 9.82 0.75 -0.90
N GLY A 174 9.14 -0.29 -0.41
CA GLY A 174 8.04 -0.16 0.54
C GLY A 174 8.45 0.57 1.81
N ARG A 175 9.61 0.19 2.38
CA ARG A 175 10.18 0.85 3.55
C ARG A 175 10.57 2.31 3.28
N ALA A 176 11.18 2.60 2.14
CA ALA A 176 11.59 3.96 1.79
C ALA A 176 10.38 4.91 1.65
N VAL A 177 9.26 4.41 1.13
CA VAL A 177 8.04 5.22 0.93
C VAL A 177 7.25 5.38 2.23
N PHE A 178 7.08 4.31 3.01
CA PHE A 178 6.12 4.28 4.12
C PHE A 178 6.75 4.11 5.50
N GLY A 179 7.94 3.54 5.62
CA GLY A 179 8.50 3.09 6.89
C GLY A 179 8.63 4.18 7.97
N SER A 180 8.85 5.44 7.58
CA SER A 180 8.96 6.56 8.52
C SER A 180 7.65 7.35 8.71
N LEU A 181 6.58 7.02 7.96
CA LEU A 181 5.38 7.87 7.88
C LEU A 181 4.62 8.00 9.21
N LEU A 182 4.65 6.98 10.04
CA LEU A 182 4.00 6.97 11.36
C LEU A 182 4.98 6.92 12.54
N THR A 183 6.28 6.92 12.28
CA THR A 183 7.27 7.10 13.34
C THR A 183 7.25 8.56 13.77
N THR A 184 6.96 8.81 15.04
CA THR A 184 7.20 10.14 15.63
C THR A 184 8.68 10.45 15.46
N ALA A 185 9.02 11.55 14.81
CA ALA A 185 10.38 12.05 14.81
C ALA A 185 10.84 12.16 16.27
N LYS A 186 11.89 11.41 16.66
CA LYS A 186 12.53 11.61 17.94
C LYS A 186 13.01 13.09 17.94
N PRO A 187 12.66 13.92 18.92
CA PRO A 187 13.19 15.27 18.97
C PRO A 187 14.71 15.19 18.88
N ALA A 188 15.31 16.01 18.05
CA ALA A 188 16.77 16.15 18.00
C ALA A 188 17.22 16.52 19.42
N GLU A 189 18.05 15.68 20.02
CA GLU A 189 18.76 16.03 21.25
C GLU A 189 19.73 17.15 20.89
N GLU A 190 19.47 18.37 21.40
CA GLU A 190 20.43 19.46 21.37
C GLU A 190 21.62 19.18 22.30
#